data_bf7ba0c5441aa5c6c44f69a180f92bd1
#
_entry.id   bf7ba0c5441aa5c6c44f69a180f92bd1
#
_cell.length_a   1.000
_cell.length_b   1.000
_cell.length_c   1.000
_cell.angle_alpha   90.00
_cell.angle_beta   90.00
_cell.angle_gamma   90.00
#
_symmetry.space_group_name_H-M   'P 1'
#
loop_
_entity.id
_entity.type
_entity.pdbx_description
1 polymer ?
#
loop_
_entity_poly.entity_id
_entity_poly.type
_entity_poly.pdbx_seq_one_letter_code
_entity_poly.pdbx_strand_id
1 'polypeptide(L)'
;MAKTKVLALWRDEKMNEEEARILRTPSAEIPAPFGADSQRDIQCLLEAFLEREDALGLAAPQIGISRRVIAFRNRNFDKKGQVSNAEDCDVLINPRITQTRGEPVKGMEGCLSCPDIQVEIDRFPEIKVRALDRDGRKINRRYTDFLARIVQHEMDHIEGKLIVDYEGAAYVPEKNKGFFDRLFKKG
;
A
#
# COMPACT_ATOMS: atom_id res chain seq x y z
N MET A 1 -9.27 -18.83 -11.39
CA MET A 1 -9.09 -18.88 -9.92
C MET A 1 -9.76 -17.65 -9.31
N ALA A 2 -10.28 -17.73 -8.08
CA ALA A 2 -10.82 -16.53 -7.41
C ALA A 2 -9.67 -15.57 -7.11
N LYS A 3 -9.88 -14.27 -7.40
CA LYS A 3 -8.87 -13.23 -7.07
C LYS A 3 -8.61 -13.19 -5.56
N THR A 4 -7.37 -12.95 -5.17
CA THR A 4 -7.00 -12.79 -3.75
C THR A 4 -7.80 -11.65 -3.13
N LYS A 5 -8.46 -11.94 -1.99
CA LYS A 5 -9.25 -10.94 -1.27
C LYS A 5 -8.31 -9.86 -0.68
N VAL A 6 -8.63 -8.60 -0.95
CA VAL A 6 -8.00 -7.46 -0.27
C VAL A 6 -8.86 -7.07 0.93
N LEU A 7 -8.24 -6.92 2.09
CA LEU A 7 -8.90 -6.47 3.32
C LEU A 7 -9.28 -4.99 3.20
N ALA A 8 -10.42 -4.62 3.78
CA ALA A 8 -10.93 -3.26 3.72
C ALA A 8 -11.54 -2.83 5.07
N LEU A 9 -11.41 -1.55 5.39
CA LEU A 9 -11.97 -0.98 6.62
C LEU A 9 -13.50 -1.10 6.68
N TRP A 10 -14.16 -1.02 5.52
CA TRP A 10 -15.61 -1.14 5.39
C TRP A 10 -15.99 -1.83 4.09
N ARG A 11 -17.20 -2.40 4.07
CA ARG A 11 -17.91 -2.91 2.89
C ARG A 11 -19.38 -2.63 3.07
N ASP A 12 -20.07 -2.26 2.00
CA ASP A 12 -21.52 -2.02 2.01
C ASP A 12 -21.95 -1.09 3.16
N GLU A 13 -21.22 0.03 3.35
CA GLU A 13 -21.43 1.01 4.42
C GLU A 13 -21.39 0.46 5.85
N LYS A 14 -20.64 -0.62 6.06
CA LYS A 14 -20.40 -1.22 7.38
C LYS A 14 -18.91 -1.36 7.67
N MET A 15 -18.50 -0.94 8.86
CA MET A 15 -17.13 -1.16 9.33
C MET A 15 -16.86 -2.64 9.51
N ASN A 16 -15.67 -3.07 9.09
CA ASN A 16 -15.15 -4.41 9.30
C ASN A 16 -14.06 -4.37 10.38
N GLU A 17 -14.47 -4.54 11.63
CA GLU A 17 -13.59 -4.39 12.79
C GLU A 17 -12.42 -5.40 12.80
N GLU A 18 -12.65 -6.60 12.30
CA GLU A 18 -11.61 -7.63 12.22
C GLU A 18 -10.54 -7.26 11.18
N GLU A 19 -10.95 -6.91 9.95
CA GLU A 19 -10.04 -6.48 8.91
C GLU A 19 -9.36 -5.15 9.29
N ALA A 20 -10.07 -4.23 9.94
CA ALA A 20 -9.51 -2.97 10.44
C ALA A 20 -8.39 -3.21 11.46
N ARG A 21 -8.55 -4.17 12.36
CA ARG A 21 -7.51 -4.52 13.33
C ARG A 21 -6.23 -5.01 12.64
N ILE A 22 -6.35 -5.87 11.62
CA ILE A 22 -5.21 -6.35 10.84
C ILE A 22 -4.53 -5.20 10.13
N LEU A 23 -5.30 -4.38 9.41
CA LEU A 23 -4.79 -3.26 8.61
C LEU A 23 -4.11 -2.16 9.46
N ARG A 24 -4.51 -2.01 10.72
CA ARG A 24 -3.95 -1.01 11.65
C ARG A 24 -2.85 -1.53 12.55
N THR A 25 -2.48 -2.80 12.42
CA THR A 25 -1.38 -3.39 13.18
C THR A 25 -0.08 -3.25 12.41
N PRO A 26 0.96 -2.61 12.98
CA PRO A 26 2.28 -2.57 12.34
C PRO A 26 2.81 -3.96 12.03
N SER A 27 3.34 -4.12 10.82
CA SER A 27 3.81 -5.40 10.30
C SER A 27 5.20 -5.77 10.84
N ALA A 28 5.42 -7.06 11.07
CA ALA A 28 6.69 -7.60 11.53
C ALA A 28 7.74 -7.67 10.40
N GLU A 29 9.00 -7.48 10.74
CA GLU A 29 10.10 -7.71 9.81
C GLU A 29 10.23 -9.19 9.45
N ILE A 30 10.70 -9.44 8.25
CA ILE A 30 11.12 -10.77 7.79
C ILE A 30 12.60 -10.95 8.15
N PRO A 31 12.97 -11.98 8.95
CA PRO A 31 14.36 -12.25 9.25
C PRO A 31 15.11 -12.74 8.02
N ALA A 32 16.35 -12.29 7.86
CA ALA A 32 17.25 -12.81 6.83
C ALA A 32 18.22 -13.85 7.45
N PRO A 33 18.59 -14.92 6.74
CA PRO A 33 18.11 -15.30 5.39
C PRO A 33 16.64 -15.73 5.40
N PHE A 34 15.96 -15.58 4.25
CA PHE A 34 14.53 -15.90 4.14
C PHE A 34 14.30 -17.42 4.24
N GLY A 35 13.54 -17.81 5.27
CA GLY A 35 13.03 -19.18 5.39
C GLY A 35 11.85 -19.45 4.42
N ALA A 36 11.43 -20.70 4.34
CA ALA A 36 10.36 -21.13 3.42
C ALA A 36 9.04 -20.36 3.62
N ASP A 37 8.67 -20.06 4.85
CA ASP A 37 7.44 -19.30 5.15
C ASP A 37 7.55 -17.85 4.66
N SER A 38 8.70 -17.21 4.88
CA SER A 38 8.96 -15.85 4.37
C SER A 38 8.94 -15.79 2.84
N GLN A 39 9.52 -16.78 2.18
CA GLN A 39 9.48 -16.88 0.71
C GLN A 39 8.05 -17.07 0.21
N ARG A 40 7.24 -17.88 0.90
CA ARG A 40 5.81 -18.06 0.59
C ARG A 40 5.04 -16.75 0.77
N ASP A 41 5.23 -16.03 1.87
CA ASP A 41 4.58 -14.75 2.13
C ASP A 41 4.89 -13.71 1.03
N ILE A 42 6.17 -13.62 0.62
CA ILE A 42 6.61 -12.73 -0.46
C ILE A 42 5.97 -13.12 -1.78
N GLN A 43 5.94 -14.41 -2.09
CA GLN A 43 5.35 -14.93 -3.32
C GLN A 43 3.84 -14.71 -3.37
N CYS A 44 3.13 -14.96 -2.26
CA CYS A 44 1.69 -14.70 -2.15
C CYS A 44 1.34 -13.22 -2.41
N LEU A 45 2.13 -12.28 -1.88
CA LEU A 45 1.91 -10.86 -2.15
C LEU A 45 2.12 -10.54 -3.63
N LEU A 46 3.20 -11.04 -4.23
CA LEU A 46 3.50 -10.80 -5.64
C LEU A 46 2.39 -11.33 -6.54
N GLU A 47 1.92 -12.55 -6.31
CA GLU A 47 0.82 -13.16 -7.06
C GLU A 47 -0.47 -12.35 -6.91
N ALA A 48 -0.84 -11.99 -5.67
CA ALA A 48 -2.00 -11.15 -5.40
C ALA A 48 -1.93 -9.79 -6.10
N PHE A 49 -0.75 -9.18 -6.18
CA PHE A 49 -0.53 -7.93 -6.89
C PHE A 49 -0.64 -8.10 -8.42
N LEU A 50 -0.03 -9.15 -8.97
CA LEU A 50 -0.06 -9.43 -10.42
C LEU A 50 -1.46 -9.80 -10.93
N GLU A 51 -2.34 -10.35 -10.09
CA GLU A 51 -3.74 -10.61 -10.43
C GLU A 51 -4.59 -9.34 -10.57
N ARG A 52 -4.06 -8.15 -10.18
CA ARG A 52 -4.83 -6.92 -10.12
C ARG A 52 -4.51 -5.96 -11.26
N GLU A 53 -5.57 -5.52 -11.93
CA GLU A 53 -5.49 -4.51 -12.98
C GLU A 53 -5.61 -3.08 -12.43
N ASP A 54 -6.17 -2.94 -11.24
CA ASP A 54 -6.55 -1.69 -10.59
C ASP A 54 -5.54 -1.21 -9.54
N ALA A 55 -4.49 -2.00 -9.25
CA ALA A 55 -3.50 -1.67 -8.23
C ALA A 55 -2.23 -1.04 -8.85
N LEU A 56 -1.78 0.06 -8.26
CA LEU A 56 -0.44 0.63 -8.48
C LEU A 56 0.58 0.09 -7.49
N GLY A 57 0.11 -0.30 -6.30
CA GLY A 57 0.85 -0.98 -5.26
C GLY A 57 -0.06 -1.86 -4.41
N LEU A 58 0.55 -2.73 -3.63
CA LEU A 58 -0.11 -3.59 -2.66
C LEU A 58 0.88 -3.95 -1.54
N ALA A 59 0.44 -3.85 -0.30
CA ALA A 59 1.21 -4.23 0.87
C ALA A 59 0.69 -5.55 1.47
N ALA A 60 1.58 -6.34 2.06
CA ALA A 60 1.25 -7.64 2.62
C ALA A 60 0.10 -7.61 3.66
N PRO A 61 -0.02 -6.63 4.58
CA PRO A 61 -1.15 -6.56 5.49
C PRO A 61 -2.51 -6.41 4.79
N GLN A 62 -2.56 -5.87 3.58
CA GLN A 62 -3.81 -5.76 2.81
C GLN A 62 -4.35 -7.12 2.35
N ILE A 63 -3.54 -8.16 2.34
CA ILE A 63 -3.96 -9.53 2.07
C ILE A 63 -3.90 -10.45 3.31
N GLY A 64 -3.81 -9.83 4.51
CA GLY A 64 -3.82 -10.57 5.78
C GLY A 64 -2.45 -11.11 6.22
N ILE A 65 -1.38 -10.75 5.55
CA ILE A 65 0.00 -11.17 5.88
C ILE A 65 0.69 -10.03 6.65
N SER A 66 0.84 -10.17 7.97
CA SER A 66 1.45 -9.13 8.83
C SER A 66 2.98 -9.11 8.70
N ARG A 67 3.48 -8.89 7.49
CA ARG A 67 4.90 -8.80 7.15
C ARG A 67 5.23 -7.49 6.43
N ARG A 68 6.45 -6.99 6.68
CA ARG A 68 6.95 -5.77 6.03
C ARG A 68 7.38 -6.06 4.59
N VAL A 69 6.41 -6.28 3.72
CA VAL A 69 6.60 -6.49 2.28
C VAL A 69 5.63 -5.62 1.52
N ILE A 70 6.12 -4.95 0.49
CA ILE A 70 5.33 -4.16 -0.45
C ILE A 70 5.68 -4.53 -1.89
N ALA A 71 4.71 -4.51 -2.77
CA ALA A 71 4.87 -4.68 -4.22
C ALA A 71 4.23 -3.49 -4.93
N PHE A 72 4.85 -2.97 -5.99
CA PHE A 72 4.31 -1.82 -6.72
C PHE A 72 4.84 -1.77 -8.15
N ARG A 73 4.07 -1.11 -9.04
CA ARG A 73 4.53 -0.83 -10.41
C ARG A 73 5.71 0.13 -10.38
N ASN A 74 6.76 -0.18 -11.10
CA ASN A 74 7.93 0.69 -11.22
C ASN A 74 7.96 1.51 -12.53
N ARG A 75 7.02 1.23 -13.46
CA ARG A 75 6.81 1.93 -14.73
C ARG A 75 5.40 1.68 -15.30
N ASN A 76 5.06 2.32 -16.41
CA ASN A 76 3.78 2.14 -17.13
C ASN A 76 2.53 2.42 -16.27
N PHE A 77 2.55 3.48 -15.45
CA PHE A 77 1.47 3.86 -14.54
C PHE A 77 0.18 4.27 -15.24
N ASP A 78 0.28 4.75 -16.47
CA ASP A 78 -0.82 5.21 -17.34
C ASP A 78 -1.53 4.07 -18.06
N LYS A 79 -0.96 2.87 -18.07
CA LYS A 79 -1.54 1.69 -18.70
C LYS A 79 -2.48 1.00 -17.70
N LYS A 80 -3.76 0.94 -18.06
CA LYS A 80 -4.74 0.07 -17.37
C LYS A 80 -4.43 -1.38 -17.75
N GLY A 81 -4.62 -2.29 -16.80
CA GLY A 81 -4.44 -3.72 -16.99
C GLY A 81 -3.42 -4.33 -16.04
N GLN A 82 -3.33 -5.64 -16.07
CA GLN A 82 -2.39 -6.40 -15.25
C GLN A 82 -0.94 -6.04 -15.58
N VAL A 83 -0.08 -6.11 -14.57
CA VAL A 83 1.37 -6.13 -14.78
C VAL A 83 1.71 -7.43 -15.48
N SER A 84 1.93 -7.36 -16.79
CA SER A 84 2.18 -8.54 -17.63
C SER A 84 3.61 -9.04 -17.55
N ASN A 85 4.52 -8.22 -17.02
CA ASN A 85 5.94 -8.58 -16.86
C ASN A 85 6.38 -8.30 -15.43
N ALA A 86 6.94 -9.31 -14.75
CA ALA A 86 7.49 -9.17 -13.40
C ALA A 86 8.60 -8.12 -13.28
N GLU A 87 9.22 -7.71 -14.40
CA GLU A 87 10.18 -6.61 -14.45
C GLU A 87 9.53 -5.22 -14.33
N ASP A 88 8.21 -5.12 -14.55
CA ASP A 88 7.45 -3.87 -14.43
C ASP A 88 6.99 -3.59 -12.99
N CYS A 89 7.39 -4.44 -12.05
CA CYS A 89 7.13 -4.24 -10.63
C CYS A 89 8.38 -4.44 -9.77
N ASP A 90 8.43 -3.72 -8.68
CA ASP A 90 9.41 -3.90 -7.60
C ASP A 90 8.72 -4.56 -6.39
N VAL A 91 9.47 -5.42 -5.69
CA VAL A 91 9.08 -5.94 -4.38
C VAL A 91 10.17 -5.54 -3.39
N LEU A 92 9.76 -4.89 -2.31
CA LEU A 92 10.66 -4.47 -1.24
C LEU A 92 10.32 -5.20 0.06
N ILE A 93 11.33 -5.81 0.66
CA ILE A 93 11.22 -6.50 1.94
C ILE A 93 11.93 -5.67 3.01
N ASN A 94 11.26 -5.47 4.16
CA ASN A 94 11.71 -4.63 5.26
C ASN A 94 12.11 -3.21 4.81
N PRO A 95 11.32 -2.52 3.98
CA PRO A 95 11.67 -1.20 3.48
C PRO A 95 11.70 -0.19 4.63
N ARG A 96 12.66 0.74 4.53
CA ARG A 96 12.81 1.90 5.43
C ARG A 96 13.19 3.13 4.62
N ILE A 97 12.45 4.21 4.76
CA ILE A 97 12.85 5.52 4.22
C ILE A 97 14.03 6.00 5.06
N THR A 98 15.15 6.30 4.40
CA THR A 98 16.39 6.77 5.04
C THR A 98 16.64 8.25 4.80
N GLN A 99 15.99 8.82 3.79
CA GLN A 99 16.10 10.24 3.45
C GLN A 99 14.86 10.68 2.67
N THR A 100 14.43 11.91 2.92
CA THR A 100 13.42 12.62 2.13
C THR A 100 14.04 13.90 1.57
N ARG A 101 13.56 14.38 0.42
CA ARG A 101 14.01 15.64 -0.20
C ARG A 101 12.84 16.36 -0.85
N GLY A 102 12.98 17.68 -0.93
CA GLY A 102 11.94 18.59 -1.44
C GLY A 102 10.88 18.89 -0.39
N GLU A 103 10.03 19.86 -0.70
CA GLU A 103 8.86 20.15 0.11
C GLU A 103 7.75 19.15 -0.21
N PRO A 104 6.96 18.72 0.77
CA PRO A 104 5.83 17.84 0.54
C PRO A 104 4.85 18.42 -0.50
N VAL A 105 4.38 17.58 -1.40
CA VAL A 105 3.46 17.94 -2.48
C VAL A 105 2.13 17.23 -2.27
N LYS A 106 1.06 17.99 -2.31
CA LYS A 106 -0.31 17.50 -2.23
C LYS A 106 -0.68 16.64 -3.43
N GLY A 107 -1.46 15.63 -3.20
CA GLY A 107 -2.02 14.80 -4.26
C GLY A 107 -3.08 13.85 -3.74
N MET A 108 -4.01 13.52 -4.62
CA MET A 108 -5.12 12.63 -4.33
C MET A 108 -4.65 11.19 -4.29
N GLU A 109 -5.02 10.48 -3.23
CA GLU A 109 -4.76 9.06 -3.05
C GLU A 109 -6.05 8.30 -2.79
N GLY A 110 -6.28 7.23 -3.56
CA GLY A 110 -7.25 6.19 -3.26
C GLY A 110 -6.55 4.97 -2.68
N CYS A 111 -7.29 4.10 -2.02
CA CYS A 111 -6.76 2.88 -1.42
C CYS A 111 -7.75 1.73 -1.56
N LEU A 112 -7.26 0.55 -1.94
CA LEU A 112 -8.10 -0.66 -2.02
C LEU A 112 -8.71 -1.06 -0.66
N SER A 113 -8.01 -0.72 0.44
CA SER A 113 -8.48 -0.97 1.80
C SER A 113 -9.41 0.13 2.34
N CYS A 114 -9.59 1.23 1.59
CA CYS A 114 -10.50 2.33 1.90
C CYS A 114 -11.36 2.61 0.65
N PRO A 115 -12.29 1.70 0.28
CA PRO A 115 -13.04 1.83 -0.97
C PRO A 115 -13.93 3.07 -0.98
N ASP A 116 -14.19 3.60 -2.17
CA ASP A 116 -15.07 4.74 -2.43
C ASP A 116 -14.62 6.08 -1.80
N ILE A 117 -13.39 6.21 -1.36
CA ILE A 117 -12.86 7.48 -0.84
C ILE A 117 -11.51 7.79 -1.48
N GLN A 118 -11.27 9.07 -1.67
CA GLN A 118 -9.94 9.61 -1.95
C GLN A 118 -9.60 10.69 -0.92
N VAL A 119 -8.34 10.79 -0.55
CA VAL A 119 -7.86 11.78 0.42
C VAL A 119 -6.70 12.56 -0.18
N GLU A 120 -6.68 13.87 0.00
CA GLU A 120 -5.56 14.72 -0.39
C GLU A 120 -4.45 14.60 0.64
N ILE A 121 -3.30 14.07 0.25
CA ILE A 121 -2.19 13.74 1.16
C ILE A 121 -0.90 14.41 0.67
N ASP A 122 -0.18 15.01 1.60
CA ASP A 122 1.15 15.56 1.38
C ASP A 122 2.20 14.44 1.39
N ARG A 123 3.00 14.32 0.31
CA ARG A 123 4.09 13.37 0.19
C ARG A 123 5.38 14.04 -0.26
N PHE A 124 6.50 13.55 0.22
CA PHE A 124 7.79 13.99 -0.27
C PHE A 124 7.98 13.59 -1.73
N PRO A 125 8.40 14.52 -2.62
CA PRO A 125 8.58 14.23 -4.05
C PRO A 125 9.81 13.35 -4.32
N GLU A 126 10.75 13.24 -3.38
CA GLU A 126 11.90 12.35 -3.48
C GLU A 126 12.14 11.65 -2.15
N ILE A 127 12.33 10.33 -2.21
CA ILE A 127 12.69 9.50 -1.07
C ILE A 127 13.84 8.55 -1.42
N LYS A 128 14.64 8.22 -0.42
CA LYS A 128 15.64 7.16 -0.50
C LYS A 128 15.23 6.02 0.42
N VAL A 129 15.14 4.81 -0.12
CA VAL A 129 14.67 3.63 0.59
C VAL A 129 15.76 2.57 0.64
N ARG A 130 16.03 2.07 1.84
CA ARG A 130 16.82 0.87 2.07
C ARG A 130 15.87 -0.30 2.31
N ALA A 131 16.14 -1.43 1.64
CA ALA A 131 15.31 -2.64 1.73
C ALA A 131 16.14 -3.88 1.42
N LEU A 132 15.49 -5.05 1.43
CA LEU A 132 15.97 -6.26 0.77
C LEU A 132 15.14 -6.49 -0.50
N ASP A 133 15.75 -7.04 -1.54
CA ASP A 133 15.06 -7.56 -2.71
C ASP A 133 14.51 -8.98 -2.47
N ARG A 134 13.86 -9.57 -3.48
CA ARG A 134 13.30 -10.93 -3.40
C ARG A 134 14.33 -12.03 -3.13
N ASP A 135 15.59 -11.76 -3.48
CA ASP A 135 16.71 -12.69 -3.25
C ASP A 135 17.39 -12.47 -1.88
N GLY A 136 16.89 -11.52 -1.07
CA GLY A 136 17.47 -11.16 0.22
C GLY A 136 18.70 -10.26 0.13
N ARG A 137 19.00 -9.69 -1.05
CA ARG A 137 20.13 -8.78 -1.22
C ARG A 137 19.76 -7.39 -0.74
N LYS A 138 20.69 -6.71 -0.07
CA LYS A 138 20.49 -5.32 0.36
C LYS A 138 20.44 -4.38 -0.84
N ILE A 139 19.40 -3.57 -0.91
CA ILE A 139 19.23 -2.54 -1.92
C ILE A 139 19.05 -1.18 -1.26
N ASN A 140 19.46 -0.14 -2.00
CA ASN A 140 19.32 1.24 -1.60
C ASN A 140 18.90 2.02 -2.85
N ARG A 141 17.62 2.36 -2.97
CA ARG A 141 17.03 2.97 -4.16
C ARG A 141 16.47 4.34 -3.86
N ARG A 142 16.50 5.19 -4.87
CA ARG A 142 15.83 6.48 -4.88
C ARG A 142 14.57 6.38 -5.72
N TYR A 143 13.48 6.93 -5.18
CA TYR A 143 12.21 7.05 -5.88
C TYR A 143 11.83 8.52 -5.94
N THR A 144 11.26 8.96 -7.06
CA THR A 144 10.87 10.37 -7.29
C THR A 144 9.42 10.47 -7.74
N ASP A 145 8.83 11.65 -7.55
CA ASP A 145 7.53 12.05 -8.06
C ASP A 145 6.41 11.05 -7.73
N PHE A 146 5.67 10.62 -8.73
CA PHE A 146 4.55 9.72 -8.55
C PHE A 146 4.97 8.36 -7.95
N LEU A 147 6.15 7.85 -8.33
CA LEU A 147 6.66 6.60 -7.78
C LEU A 147 7.02 6.74 -6.29
N ALA A 148 7.57 7.89 -5.89
CA ALA A 148 7.83 8.17 -4.49
C ALA A 148 6.53 8.20 -3.66
N ARG A 149 5.43 8.72 -4.24
CA ARG A 149 4.09 8.72 -3.62
C ARG A 149 3.57 7.30 -3.42
N ILE A 150 3.63 6.45 -4.45
CA ILE A 150 3.20 5.04 -4.35
C ILE A 150 3.98 4.33 -3.23
N VAL A 151 5.30 4.43 -3.23
CA VAL A 151 6.13 3.76 -2.22
C VAL A 151 5.80 4.25 -0.80
N GLN A 152 5.59 5.55 -0.59
CA GLN A 152 5.18 6.11 0.71
C GLN A 152 3.81 5.59 1.14
N HIS A 153 2.86 5.47 0.19
CA HIS A 153 1.54 4.90 0.46
C HIS A 153 1.64 3.44 0.92
N GLU A 154 2.39 2.60 0.19
CA GLU A 154 2.55 1.19 0.55
C GLU A 154 3.31 1.02 1.87
N MET A 155 4.23 1.93 2.18
CA MET A 155 4.93 1.91 3.46
C MET A 155 4.02 2.27 4.63
N ASP A 156 3.04 3.15 4.44
CA ASP A 156 2.03 3.43 5.48
C ASP A 156 1.30 2.15 5.88
N HIS A 157 0.92 1.31 4.92
CA HIS A 157 0.24 0.04 5.22
C HIS A 157 1.04 -0.86 6.14
N ILE A 158 2.33 -0.99 5.94
CA ILE A 158 3.19 -1.82 6.81
C ILE A 158 3.46 -1.18 8.17
N GLU A 159 3.19 0.12 8.34
CA GLU A 159 3.19 0.83 9.62
C GLU A 159 1.78 0.84 10.27
N GLY A 160 0.77 0.21 9.66
CA GLY A 160 -0.61 0.20 10.15
C GLY A 160 -1.36 1.51 9.94
N LYS A 161 -0.86 2.38 9.04
CA LYS A 161 -1.45 3.67 8.69
C LYS A 161 -2.21 3.58 7.37
N LEU A 162 -3.33 4.30 7.28
CA LEU A 162 -4.21 4.31 6.11
C LEU A 162 -4.48 5.75 5.66
N ILE A 163 -4.99 5.93 4.42
CA ILE A 163 -5.27 7.27 3.87
C ILE A 163 -6.24 8.07 4.73
N VAL A 164 -7.14 7.43 5.46
CA VAL A 164 -8.12 8.06 6.35
C VAL A 164 -7.52 8.57 7.67
N ASP A 165 -6.26 8.31 7.93
CA ASP A 165 -5.53 8.79 9.12
C ASP A 165 -4.81 10.13 8.86
N TYR A 166 -4.97 10.68 7.64
CA TYR A 166 -4.43 11.98 7.27
C TYR A 166 -5.49 13.08 7.38
N GLU A 167 -5.07 14.28 7.76
CA GLU A 167 -5.93 15.46 7.92
C GLU A 167 -6.28 16.17 6.59
N GLY A 168 -6.07 15.51 5.46
CA GLY A 168 -6.33 16.08 4.13
C GLY A 168 -7.83 16.10 3.79
N ALA A 169 -8.16 16.88 2.76
CA ALA A 169 -9.53 16.91 2.24
C ALA A 169 -9.93 15.52 1.71
N ALA A 170 -11.06 15.03 2.21
CA ALA A 170 -11.63 13.73 1.79
C ALA A 170 -12.71 13.93 0.73
N TYR A 171 -12.62 13.19 -0.35
CA TYR A 171 -13.56 13.21 -1.46
C TYR A 171 -14.32 11.88 -1.52
N VAL A 172 -15.63 11.96 -1.37
CA VAL A 172 -16.50 10.79 -1.32
C VAL A 172 -17.63 10.94 -2.34
N PRO A 173 -18.11 9.84 -2.96
CA PRO A 173 -19.26 9.88 -3.82
C PRO A 173 -20.51 10.35 -3.05
N GLU A 174 -21.35 11.17 -3.68
CA GLU A 174 -22.56 11.73 -3.05
C GLU A 174 -23.47 10.63 -2.46
N LYS A 175 -23.58 9.50 -3.16
CA LYS A 175 -24.37 8.34 -2.69
C LYS A 175 -23.93 7.78 -1.34
N ASN A 176 -22.63 7.91 -0.98
CA ASN A 176 -22.05 7.36 0.25
C ASN A 176 -21.79 8.43 1.32
N LYS A 177 -22.12 9.70 1.05
CA LYS A 177 -21.82 10.83 1.92
C LYS A 177 -22.35 10.65 3.35
N GLY A 178 -23.58 10.17 3.49
CA GLY A 178 -24.18 9.94 4.81
C GLY A 178 -23.42 8.91 5.66
N PHE A 179 -22.82 7.90 5.05
CA PHE A 179 -21.96 6.93 5.75
C PHE A 179 -20.66 7.60 6.21
N PHE A 180 -19.97 8.29 5.31
CA PHE A 180 -18.70 8.94 5.62
C PHE A 180 -18.86 10.11 6.60
N ASP A 181 -19.95 10.86 6.53
CA ASP A 181 -20.28 11.89 7.52
C ASP A 181 -20.41 11.31 8.94
N ARG A 182 -20.99 10.12 9.08
CA ARG A 182 -21.06 9.44 10.39
C ARG A 182 -19.71 8.90 10.83
N LEU A 183 -18.89 8.43 9.89
CA LEU A 183 -17.57 7.86 10.15
C LEU A 183 -16.59 8.93 10.63
N PHE A 184 -16.56 10.09 9.98
CA PHE A 184 -15.60 11.16 10.27
C PHE A 184 -16.08 12.19 11.31
N LYS A 185 -17.38 12.27 11.61
CA LYS A 185 -17.92 13.15 12.67
C LYS A 185 -17.73 12.62 14.11
N LYS A 186 -17.12 11.48 14.30
CA LYS A 186 -16.82 10.90 15.62
C LYS A 186 -15.43 11.28 16.15
N GLY A 187 -14.95 12.47 15.80
CA GLY A 187 -13.73 13.07 16.35
C GLY A 187 -14.05 14.38 17.05
#